data_153a8a9ae01fc61c859e449e45dd50ce
#
_entry.id   153a8a9ae01fc61c859e449e45dd50ce
#
_cell.length_a   1.000
_cell.length_b   1.000
_cell.length_c   1.000
_cell.angle_alpha   90.00
_cell.angle_beta   90.00
_cell.angle_gamma   90.00
#
_symmetry.space_group_name_H-M   'P 1'
#
loop_
_entity.id
_entity.type
_entity.pdbx_description
1 polymer ?
#
loop_
_entity_poly.entity_id
_entity_poly.type
_entity_poly.pdbx_seq_one_letter_code
_entity_poly.pdbx_strand_id
1 'polypeptide(L)'
;MSYELDAVVGEFDRLRSWAEGVPGAVVAPLGQRLGLLQLSADLRGDLPRILGDLSQAGQVAHVAADFWGGDGEQTAAVWRAGVQEWGPVHTSDFGEPRESWPINAALARLGAAPPGPGAPDHHDLFVEVGLGRRRDEEDWRGAALKASDAADYDEWHARDQAERESEQRAAAERALHERLPDIPVPLNGKDISALLDIPEGRTIGAAIRHLQQLHIDHGPQSREAAETALRVWAAGQGLRSVAAGRAEGA
;
A
#
# COMPACT_ATOMS: atom_id res chain seq x y z
N MET A 1 7.05 -2.94 -20.53
CA MET A 1 7.50 -3.52 -19.24
C MET A 1 7.17 -4.98 -19.31
N SER A 2 8.12 -5.86 -18.92
CA SER A 2 7.89 -7.29 -18.81
C SER A 2 7.46 -7.65 -17.39
N TYR A 3 6.70 -8.72 -17.25
CA TYR A 3 6.35 -9.36 -16.00
C TYR A 3 6.52 -10.86 -16.18
N GLU A 4 7.32 -11.48 -15.36
CA GLU A 4 7.54 -12.93 -15.37
C GLU A 4 7.31 -13.49 -13.98
N LEU A 5 6.51 -14.54 -13.89
CA LEU A 5 6.20 -15.25 -12.65
C LEU A 5 6.28 -16.75 -12.90
N ASP A 6 6.99 -17.47 -12.03
CA ASP A 6 6.97 -18.91 -11.94
C ASP A 6 7.12 -19.30 -10.46
N ALA A 7 6.02 -19.72 -9.84
CA ALA A 7 5.95 -19.82 -8.40
C ALA A 7 4.94 -20.86 -7.91
N VAL A 8 5.15 -21.31 -6.66
CA VAL A 8 4.13 -22.04 -5.90
C VAL A 8 3.45 -21.07 -4.93
N VAL A 9 2.13 -21.02 -4.97
CA VAL A 9 1.30 -20.23 -4.05
C VAL A 9 0.57 -21.18 -3.10
N GLY A 10 0.55 -20.82 -1.81
CA GLY A 10 -0.13 -21.57 -0.76
C GLY A 10 -0.23 -20.76 0.51
N GLU A 11 -0.62 -21.37 1.61
CA GLU A 11 -0.66 -20.71 2.92
C GLU A 11 0.76 -20.34 3.36
N PHE A 12 0.95 -19.08 3.79
CA PHE A 12 2.27 -18.47 3.98
C PHE A 12 3.13 -19.19 5.02
N ASP A 13 2.60 -19.41 6.23
CA ASP A 13 3.39 -19.97 7.33
C ASP A 13 3.83 -21.41 7.01
N ARG A 14 3.01 -22.13 6.26
CA ARG A 14 3.30 -23.49 5.80
C ARG A 14 4.38 -23.55 4.74
N LEU A 15 4.30 -22.66 3.73
CA LEU A 15 5.34 -22.54 2.73
C LEU A 15 6.68 -22.15 3.38
N ARG A 16 6.64 -21.23 4.34
CA ARG A 16 7.82 -20.75 5.06
C ARG A 16 8.47 -21.87 5.88
N SER A 17 7.68 -22.62 6.65
CA SER A 17 8.20 -23.76 7.40
C SER A 17 8.85 -24.82 6.51
N TRP A 18 8.28 -25.07 5.33
CA TRP A 18 8.89 -25.96 4.36
C TRP A 18 10.21 -25.40 3.82
N ALA A 19 10.25 -24.10 3.51
CA ALA A 19 11.40 -23.42 2.93
C ALA A 19 12.60 -23.33 3.89
N GLU A 20 12.40 -23.34 5.21
CA GLU A 20 13.49 -23.35 6.21
C GLU A 20 14.48 -24.50 6.03
N GLY A 21 14.04 -25.64 5.49
CA GLY A 21 14.90 -26.80 5.20
C GLY A 21 15.49 -26.85 3.79
N VAL A 22 15.21 -25.86 2.95
CA VAL A 22 15.52 -25.91 1.52
C VAL A 22 16.44 -24.74 1.11
N PRO A 23 17.71 -25.01 0.77
CA PRO A 23 18.63 -23.96 0.35
C PRO A 23 18.10 -23.17 -0.85
N GLY A 24 18.13 -21.84 -0.74
CA GLY A 24 17.70 -20.94 -1.81
C GLY A 24 16.19 -20.78 -1.97
N ALA A 25 15.36 -21.49 -1.18
CA ALA A 25 13.93 -21.26 -1.15
C ALA A 25 13.61 -19.95 -0.45
N VAL A 26 12.80 -19.10 -1.08
CA VAL A 26 12.38 -17.80 -0.58
C VAL A 26 10.87 -17.72 -0.66
N VAL A 27 10.22 -17.37 0.43
CA VAL A 27 8.77 -17.23 0.51
C VAL A 27 8.41 -15.78 0.79
N ALA A 28 7.80 -15.14 -0.21
CA ALA A 28 7.27 -13.80 -0.07
C ALA A 28 5.81 -13.85 0.40
N PRO A 29 5.41 -12.98 1.33
CA PRO A 29 4.02 -12.90 1.75
C PRO A 29 3.15 -12.23 0.69
N LEU A 30 1.94 -12.73 0.57
CA LEU A 30 0.84 -12.19 -0.23
C LEU A 30 -0.33 -11.77 0.67
N GLY A 31 -1.36 -11.18 0.10
CA GLY A 31 -2.62 -10.94 0.80
C GLY A 31 -3.34 -12.24 1.19
N GLN A 32 -4.30 -12.12 2.12
CA GLN A 32 -5.23 -13.20 2.50
C GLN A 32 -4.56 -14.50 3.01
N ARG A 33 -3.50 -14.37 3.80
CA ARG A 33 -2.68 -15.45 4.39
C ARG A 33 -1.97 -16.34 3.37
N LEU A 34 -1.91 -15.91 2.12
CA LEU A 34 -1.15 -16.60 1.09
C LEU A 34 0.32 -16.18 1.11
N GLY A 35 1.15 -17.06 0.63
CA GLY A 35 2.56 -16.85 0.34
C GLY A 35 2.92 -17.32 -1.05
N LEU A 36 4.04 -16.83 -1.54
CA LEU A 36 4.62 -17.16 -2.83
C LEU A 36 6.02 -17.73 -2.61
N LEU A 37 6.21 -18.98 -2.96
CA LEU A 37 7.52 -19.62 -3.09
C LEU A 37 8.00 -19.46 -4.53
N GLN A 38 9.00 -18.62 -4.73
CA GLN A 38 9.57 -18.40 -6.05
C GLN A 38 10.39 -19.62 -6.50
N LEU A 39 10.22 -20.02 -7.74
CA LEU A 39 10.94 -21.15 -8.32
C LEU A 39 12.24 -20.70 -8.99
N SER A 40 13.36 -20.88 -8.27
CA SER A 40 14.69 -20.81 -8.87
C SER A 40 14.92 -21.95 -9.89
N ALA A 41 15.96 -21.85 -10.70
CA ALA A 41 16.29 -22.92 -11.64
C ALA A 41 16.45 -24.29 -10.97
N ASP A 42 17.04 -24.33 -9.77
CA ASP A 42 17.24 -25.57 -9.00
C ASP A 42 15.91 -26.14 -8.52
N LEU A 43 15.00 -25.29 -8.02
CA LEU A 43 13.67 -25.71 -7.54
C LEU A 43 12.77 -26.18 -8.68
N ARG A 44 12.87 -25.59 -9.88
CA ARG A 44 12.10 -26.02 -11.07
C ARG A 44 12.36 -27.49 -11.42
N GLY A 45 13.59 -27.95 -11.29
CA GLY A 45 13.92 -29.36 -11.55
C GLY A 45 13.20 -30.35 -10.64
N ASP A 46 12.87 -29.92 -9.43
CA ASP A 46 12.22 -30.73 -8.39
C ASP A 46 10.72 -30.39 -8.21
N LEU A 47 10.14 -29.58 -9.08
CA LEU A 47 8.77 -29.06 -8.92
C LEU A 47 7.72 -30.15 -8.64
N PRO A 48 7.68 -31.30 -9.33
CA PRO A 48 6.66 -32.33 -9.00
C PRO A 48 6.78 -32.85 -7.57
N ARG A 49 8.00 -33.01 -7.05
CA ARG A 49 8.25 -33.41 -5.67
C ARG A 49 7.83 -32.31 -4.70
N ILE A 50 8.19 -31.07 -4.97
CA ILE A 50 7.84 -29.91 -4.15
C ILE A 50 6.33 -29.78 -4.02
N LEU A 51 5.59 -29.86 -5.12
CA LEU A 51 4.14 -29.79 -5.13
C LEU A 51 3.50 -30.99 -4.39
N GLY A 52 4.07 -32.19 -4.56
CA GLY A 52 3.66 -33.37 -3.81
C GLY A 52 3.80 -33.18 -2.30
N ASP A 53 4.97 -32.74 -1.85
CA ASP A 53 5.28 -32.53 -0.42
C ASP A 53 4.42 -31.41 0.19
N LEU A 54 4.42 -30.23 -0.42
CA LEU A 54 3.68 -29.06 0.06
C LEU A 54 2.18 -29.29 0.14
N SER A 55 1.61 -30.04 -0.82
CA SER A 55 0.17 -30.29 -0.88
C SER A 55 -0.32 -31.34 0.10
N GLN A 56 0.55 -32.08 0.82
CA GLN A 56 0.15 -33.03 1.88
C GLN A 56 -0.59 -32.34 3.02
N ALA A 57 -0.14 -31.14 3.40
CA ALA A 57 -0.68 -30.40 4.53
C ALA A 57 -1.78 -29.39 4.14
N GLY A 58 -2.06 -29.19 2.86
CA GLY A 58 -3.10 -28.27 2.37
C GLY A 58 -2.99 -28.04 0.88
N GLN A 59 -3.88 -27.22 0.33
CA GLN A 59 -3.83 -26.89 -1.09
C GLN A 59 -2.65 -25.97 -1.41
N VAL A 60 -2.02 -26.19 -2.56
CA VAL A 60 -1.06 -25.31 -3.19
C VAL A 60 -1.35 -25.19 -4.69
N ALA A 61 -1.00 -24.07 -5.28
CA ALA A 61 -1.10 -23.87 -6.72
C ALA A 61 0.30 -23.59 -7.30
N HIS A 62 0.60 -24.24 -8.41
CA HIS A 62 1.66 -23.77 -9.31
C HIS A 62 1.07 -22.73 -10.25
N VAL A 63 1.69 -21.57 -10.34
CA VAL A 63 1.27 -20.45 -11.18
C VAL A 63 2.45 -19.95 -11.99
N ALA A 64 2.23 -19.75 -13.29
CA ALA A 64 3.18 -19.15 -14.18
C ALA A 64 2.50 -18.07 -15.03
N ALA A 65 3.19 -16.97 -15.25
CA ALA A 65 2.73 -15.90 -16.13
C ALA A 65 3.93 -15.24 -16.82
N ASP A 66 3.75 -14.93 -18.09
CA ASP A 66 4.67 -14.13 -18.88
C ASP A 66 3.86 -13.05 -19.62
N PHE A 67 4.18 -11.78 -19.37
CA PHE A 67 3.55 -10.64 -20.03
C PHE A 67 4.61 -9.72 -20.61
N TRP A 68 4.51 -9.45 -21.89
CA TRP A 68 5.42 -8.55 -22.60
C TRP A 68 4.69 -7.74 -23.67
N GLY A 69 4.86 -6.43 -23.66
CA GLY A 69 4.40 -5.55 -24.74
C GLY A 69 2.88 -5.48 -24.99
N GLY A 70 2.06 -5.98 -24.09
CA GLY A 70 0.60 -6.07 -24.25
C GLY A 70 0.10 -7.47 -24.54
N ASP A 71 0.98 -8.39 -24.90
CA ASP A 71 0.70 -9.82 -25.02
C ASP A 71 1.10 -10.53 -23.73
N GLY A 72 0.49 -11.67 -23.45
CA GLY A 72 0.82 -12.45 -22.27
C GLY A 72 0.19 -13.82 -22.25
N GLU A 73 0.68 -14.64 -21.33
CA GLU A 73 0.12 -15.96 -21.07
C GLU A 73 0.10 -16.26 -19.58
N GLN A 74 -0.83 -17.09 -19.17
CA GLN A 74 -0.93 -17.63 -17.83
C GLN A 74 -1.13 -19.14 -17.86
N THR A 75 -0.49 -19.81 -16.89
CA THR A 75 -0.76 -21.22 -16.61
C THR A 75 -0.94 -21.38 -15.12
N ALA A 76 -1.91 -22.22 -14.72
CA ALA A 76 -2.07 -22.57 -13.32
C ALA A 76 -2.60 -23.99 -13.13
N ALA A 77 -2.18 -24.62 -12.03
CA ALA A 77 -2.68 -25.92 -11.59
C ALA A 77 -2.71 -25.97 -10.07
N VAL A 78 -3.59 -26.78 -9.48
CA VAL A 78 -3.78 -26.91 -8.04
C VAL A 78 -3.54 -28.35 -7.59
N TRP A 79 -2.84 -28.52 -6.49
CA TRP A 79 -2.57 -29.80 -5.83
C TRP A 79 -3.18 -29.83 -4.43
N ARG A 80 -3.64 -31.02 -4.05
CA ARG A 80 -4.09 -31.36 -2.70
C ARG A 80 -3.74 -32.80 -2.39
N ALA A 81 -3.29 -33.08 -1.16
CA ALA A 81 -2.95 -34.43 -0.69
C ALA A 81 -1.99 -35.19 -1.63
N GLY A 82 -0.99 -34.50 -2.17
CA GLY A 82 0.03 -35.07 -3.05
C GLY A 82 -0.40 -35.28 -4.50
N VAL A 83 -1.64 -34.96 -4.87
CA VAL A 83 -2.17 -35.15 -6.22
C VAL A 83 -2.64 -33.84 -6.84
N GLN A 84 -2.53 -33.77 -8.16
CA GLN A 84 -3.07 -32.65 -8.93
C GLN A 84 -4.60 -32.75 -8.97
N GLU A 85 -5.28 -31.76 -8.35
CA GLU A 85 -6.75 -31.72 -8.26
C GLU A 85 -7.36 -30.93 -9.44
N TRP A 86 -6.62 -29.95 -9.97
CA TRP A 86 -7.11 -29.10 -11.06
C TRP A 86 -5.98 -28.61 -11.95
N GLY A 87 -6.27 -28.43 -13.24
CA GLY A 87 -5.35 -27.94 -14.24
C GLY A 87 -4.41 -29.03 -14.80
N PRO A 88 -3.27 -28.68 -15.44
CA PRO A 88 -2.91 -27.32 -15.76
C PRO A 88 -3.91 -26.67 -16.75
N VAL A 89 -4.29 -25.43 -16.48
CA VAL A 89 -5.07 -24.60 -17.40
C VAL A 89 -4.17 -23.49 -17.90
N HIS A 90 -4.18 -23.27 -19.19
CA HIS A 90 -3.40 -22.26 -19.87
C HIS A 90 -4.31 -21.30 -20.64
N THR A 91 -3.93 -20.02 -20.70
CA THR A 91 -4.54 -19.05 -21.60
C THR A 91 -3.52 -18.02 -22.08
N SER A 92 -3.68 -17.58 -23.32
CA SER A 92 -3.11 -16.37 -23.89
C SER A 92 -4.20 -15.38 -24.32
N ASP A 93 -5.47 -15.72 -24.04
CA ASP A 93 -6.62 -14.86 -24.28
C ASP A 93 -7.23 -14.42 -22.94
N PHE A 94 -7.20 -13.13 -22.67
CA PHE A 94 -7.64 -12.50 -21.43
C PHE A 94 -8.98 -11.78 -21.57
N GLY A 95 -9.90 -12.42 -22.29
CA GLY A 95 -11.31 -11.99 -22.32
C GLY A 95 -11.99 -12.06 -20.94
N GLU A 96 -13.13 -11.43 -20.81
CA GLU A 96 -13.98 -11.53 -19.61
C GLU A 96 -14.73 -12.88 -19.57
N PRO A 97 -15.03 -13.43 -18.40
CA PRO A 97 -14.80 -12.88 -17.07
C PRO A 97 -13.39 -13.22 -16.52
N ARG A 98 -12.80 -12.29 -15.75
CA ARG A 98 -11.45 -12.42 -15.17
C ARG A 98 -11.33 -13.57 -14.17
N GLU A 99 -12.41 -13.96 -13.54
CA GLU A 99 -12.46 -15.10 -12.61
C GLU A 99 -12.07 -16.43 -13.28
N SER A 100 -12.24 -16.51 -14.60
CA SER A 100 -11.89 -17.69 -15.39
C SER A 100 -10.40 -17.74 -15.77
N TRP A 101 -9.65 -16.66 -15.60
CA TRP A 101 -8.22 -16.65 -15.88
C TRP A 101 -7.50 -17.66 -14.99
N PRO A 102 -6.53 -18.40 -15.52
CA PRO A 102 -5.94 -19.55 -14.82
C PRO A 102 -5.49 -19.23 -13.40
N ILE A 103 -4.75 -18.13 -13.20
CA ILE A 103 -4.23 -17.76 -11.88
C ILE A 103 -5.37 -17.35 -10.94
N ASN A 104 -6.34 -16.56 -11.40
CA ASN A 104 -7.50 -16.18 -10.58
C ASN A 104 -8.32 -17.41 -10.17
N ALA A 105 -8.54 -18.32 -11.09
CA ALA A 105 -9.25 -19.58 -10.82
C ALA A 105 -8.50 -20.48 -9.82
N ALA A 106 -7.16 -20.49 -9.87
CA ALA A 106 -6.34 -21.21 -8.89
C ALA A 106 -6.39 -20.55 -7.51
N LEU A 107 -6.24 -19.21 -7.45
CA LEU A 107 -6.33 -18.44 -6.19
C LEU A 107 -7.68 -18.62 -5.48
N ALA A 108 -8.78 -18.60 -6.25
CA ALA A 108 -10.12 -18.87 -5.71
C ALA A 108 -10.21 -20.27 -5.07
N ARG A 109 -9.56 -21.29 -5.67
CA ARG A 109 -9.48 -22.64 -5.10
C ARG A 109 -8.63 -22.71 -3.83
N LEU A 110 -7.63 -21.85 -3.69
CA LEU A 110 -6.87 -21.70 -2.45
C LEU A 110 -7.65 -20.93 -1.36
N GLY A 111 -8.86 -20.46 -1.65
CA GLY A 111 -9.70 -19.73 -0.72
C GLY A 111 -9.56 -18.21 -0.78
N ALA A 112 -8.82 -17.68 -1.75
CA ALA A 112 -8.81 -16.23 -1.97
C ALA A 112 -10.21 -15.76 -2.41
N ALA A 113 -10.62 -14.63 -1.86
CA ALA A 113 -11.93 -14.03 -2.10
C ALA A 113 -11.82 -12.52 -2.36
N PRO A 114 -12.76 -11.93 -3.11
CA PRO A 114 -12.83 -10.48 -3.25
C PRO A 114 -13.12 -9.80 -1.92
N PRO A 115 -12.72 -8.51 -1.74
CA PRO A 115 -12.87 -7.78 -0.49
C PRO A 115 -14.33 -7.40 -0.22
N GLY A 116 -15.08 -8.28 0.41
CA GLY A 116 -16.40 -7.98 0.96
C GLY A 116 -17.56 -7.86 -0.03
N PRO A 117 -18.79 -7.68 0.47
CA PRO A 117 -19.98 -7.51 -0.34
C PRO A 117 -19.93 -6.18 -1.10
N GLY A 118 -20.11 -6.23 -2.42
CA GLY A 118 -20.09 -5.05 -3.29
C GLY A 118 -18.81 -4.92 -4.13
N ALA A 119 -17.90 -5.90 -4.06
CA ALA A 119 -16.81 -5.99 -5.02
C ALA A 119 -17.37 -6.10 -6.44
N PRO A 120 -16.74 -5.48 -7.45
CA PRO A 120 -17.15 -5.57 -8.83
C PRO A 120 -17.23 -7.02 -9.32
N ASP A 121 -18.18 -7.34 -10.18
CA ASP A 121 -18.37 -8.70 -10.76
C ASP A 121 -17.11 -9.22 -11.49
N HIS A 122 -16.16 -8.34 -11.82
CA HIS A 122 -14.90 -8.64 -12.52
C HIS A 122 -13.68 -8.52 -11.60
N HIS A 123 -13.77 -9.06 -10.42
CA HIS A 123 -12.71 -8.95 -9.44
C HIS A 123 -11.45 -9.73 -9.83
N ASP A 124 -10.30 -9.09 -9.79
CA ASP A 124 -9.01 -9.66 -10.16
C ASP A 124 -8.23 -10.10 -8.91
N LEU A 125 -8.34 -11.38 -8.54
CA LEU A 125 -7.66 -11.95 -7.39
C LEU A 125 -6.12 -11.88 -7.50
N PHE A 126 -5.59 -11.90 -8.72
CA PHE A 126 -4.15 -11.71 -8.96
C PHE A 126 -3.67 -10.37 -8.40
N VAL A 127 -4.42 -9.30 -8.66
CA VAL A 127 -4.11 -7.97 -8.12
C VAL A 127 -4.40 -7.90 -6.63
N GLU A 128 -5.51 -8.50 -6.18
CA GLU A 128 -5.99 -8.44 -4.80
C GLU A 128 -5.01 -9.09 -3.82
N VAL A 129 -4.52 -10.28 -4.12
CA VAL A 129 -3.52 -10.93 -3.26
C VAL A 129 -2.13 -10.31 -3.39
N GLY A 130 -1.91 -9.40 -4.35
CA GLY A 130 -0.69 -8.63 -4.52
C GLY A 130 0.32 -9.24 -5.50
N LEU A 131 -0.04 -10.21 -6.32
CA LEU A 131 0.84 -10.76 -7.35
C LEU A 131 1.26 -9.70 -8.38
N GLY A 132 0.39 -8.74 -8.72
CA GLY A 132 0.70 -7.65 -9.63
C GLY A 132 1.59 -6.53 -9.05
N ARG A 133 1.96 -6.60 -7.78
CA ARG A 133 2.73 -5.52 -7.10
C ARG A 133 4.22 -5.61 -7.34
N ARG A 134 4.75 -6.79 -7.61
CA ARG A 134 6.17 -7.08 -7.81
C ARG A 134 6.36 -7.67 -9.20
N ARG A 135 7.48 -7.37 -9.82
CA ARG A 135 7.67 -7.65 -11.24
C ARG A 135 8.78 -8.65 -11.54
N ASP A 136 9.71 -8.82 -10.61
CA ASP A 136 10.88 -9.66 -10.83
C ASP A 136 11.30 -10.41 -9.56
N GLU A 137 12.31 -11.25 -9.72
CA GLU A 137 12.85 -12.10 -8.66
C GLU A 137 13.41 -11.28 -7.49
N GLU A 138 14.05 -10.15 -7.76
CA GLU A 138 14.67 -9.31 -6.73
C GLU A 138 13.60 -8.68 -5.85
N ASP A 139 12.51 -8.21 -6.44
CA ASP A 139 11.34 -7.67 -5.74
C ASP A 139 10.73 -8.71 -4.78
N TRP A 140 10.58 -9.96 -5.24
CA TRP A 140 10.04 -11.05 -4.41
C TRP A 140 10.99 -11.43 -3.27
N ARG A 141 12.30 -11.50 -3.57
CA ARG A 141 13.33 -11.75 -2.56
C ARG A 141 13.36 -10.64 -1.51
N GLY A 142 13.27 -9.39 -1.92
CA GLY A 142 13.16 -8.24 -1.03
C GLY A 142 11.95 -8.33 -0.09
N ALA A 143 10.80 -8.75 -0.60
CA ALA A 143 9.60 -8.96 0.22
C ALA A 143 9.75 -10.10 1.22
N ALA A 144 10.36 -11.21 0.81
CA ALA A 144 10.63 -12.34 1.69
C ALA A 144 11.59 -11.95 2.83
N LEU A 145 12.64 -11.17 2.52
CA LEU A 145 13.58 -10.65 3.52
C LEU A 145 12.89 -9.73 4.54
N LYS A 146 12.00 -8.84 4.08
CA LYS A 146 11.21 -7.98 5.00
C LYS A 146 10.30 -8.78 5.94
N ALA A 147 9.87 -9.96 5.53
CA ALA A 147 8.99 -10.83 6.32
C ALA A 147 9.76 -11.83 7.19
N SER A 148 11.08 -11.96 7.00
CA SER A 148 11.87 -13.06 7.60
C SER A 148 11.95 -13.02 9.13
N ASP A 149 11.85 -11.84 9.74
CA ASP A 149 11.92 -11.61 11.18
C ASP A 149 10.55 -11.62 11.88
N ALA A 150 9.45 -11.71 11.13
CA ALA A 150 8.12 -11.89 11.69
C ALA A 150 7.93 -13.35 12.15
N ALA A 151 7.29 -13.59 13.27
CA ALA A 151 7.04 -14.93 13.77
C ALA A 151 6.08 -15.72 12.88
N ASP A 152 5.05 -15.05 12.36
CA ASP A 152 4.01 -15.62 11.49
C ASP A 152 3.42 -14.58 10.53
N TYR A 153 2.42 -15.00 9.75
CA TYR A 153 1.70 -14.12 8.82
C TYR A 153 1.03 -12.94 9.52
N ASP A 154 0.42 -13.16 10.68
CA ASP A 154 -0.36 -12.12 11.35
C ASP A 154 0.54 -11.00 11.87
N GLU A 155 1.71 -11.34 12.41
CA GLU A 155 2.71 -10.35 12.82
C GLU A 155 3.25 -9.57 11.62
N TRP A 156 3.62 -10.26 10.52
CA TRP A 156 4.03 -9.59 9.30
C TRP A 156 2.95 -8.66 8.78
N HIS A 157 1.70 -9.14 8.70
CA HIS A 157 0.58 -8.38 8.16
C HIS A 157 0.29 -7.11 8.95
N ALA A 158 0.33 -7.20 10.28
CA ALA A 158 0.16 -6.05 11.16
C ALA A 158 1.25 -4.98 10.94
N ARG A 159 2.50 -5.41 10.77
CA ARG A 159 3.63 -4.51 10.48
C ARG A 159 3.49 -3.85 9.09
N ASP A 160 3.16 -4.63 8.06
CA ASP A 160 2.97 -4.14 6.69
C ASP A 160 1.80 -3.15 6.60
N GLN A 161 0.71 -3.40 7.32
CA GLN A 161 -0.40 -2.45 7.43
C GLN A 161 0.02 -1.14 8.10
N ALA A 162 0.71 -1.21 9.23
CA ALA A 162 1.18 -0.01 9.94
C ALA A 162 2.17 0.82 9.09
N GLU A 163 3.07 0.16 8.36
CA GLU A 163 3.99 0.83 7.42
C GLU A 163 3.22 1.55 6.32
N ARG A 164 2.26 0.88 5.67
CA ARG A 164 1.42 1.48 4.61
C ARG A 164 0.59 2.66 5.10
N GLU A 165 -0.03 2.54 6.27
CA GLU A 165 -0.79 3.64 6.87
C GLU A 165 0.11 4.84 7.20
N SER A 166 1.34 4.58 7.66
CA SER A 166 2.34 5.61 7.93
C SER A 166 2.76 6.32 6.63
N GLU A 167 3.05 5.55 5.58
CA GLU A 167 3.39 6.09 4.25
C GLU A 167 2.26 6.90 3.65
N GLN A 168 1.02 6.41 3.73
CA GLN A 168 -0.16 7.13 3.24
C GLN A 168 -0.37 8.44 3.99
N ARG A 169 -0.22 8.45 5.32
CA ARG A 169 -0.29 9.67 6.12
C ARG A 169 0.80 10.67 5.72
N ALA A 170 2.03 10.20 5.58
CA ALA A 170 3.14 11.06 5.16
C ALA A 170 2.97 11.59 3.71
N ALA A 171 2.41 10.78 2.81
CA ALA A 171 2.08 11.20 1.44
C ALA A 171 0.96 12.24 1.42
N ALA A 172 -0.10 12.03 2.21
CA ALA A 172 -1.21 12.98 2.35
C ALA A 172 -0.73 14.33 2.94
N GLU A 173 0.14 14.27 3.96
CA GLU A 173 0.74 15.46 4.56
C GLU A 173 1.61 16.23 3.55
N ARG A 174 2.44 15.53 2.76
CA ARG A 174 3.23 16.16 1.69
C ARG A 174 2.35 16.79 0.63
N ALA A 175 1.33 16.08 0.13
CA ALA A 175 0.40 16.60 -0.86
C ALA A 175 -0.36 17.84 -0.34
N LEU A 176 -0.75 17.85 0.95
CA LEU A 176 -1.34 18.99 1.60
C LEU A 176 -0.35 20.18 1.64
N HIS A 177 0.89 19.90 2.02
CA HIS A 177 1.94 20.93 2.11
C HIS A 177 2.27 21.56 0.75
N GLU A 178 2.28 20.77 -0.31
CA GLU A 178 2.45 21.24 -1.69
C GLU A 178 1.29 22.12 -2.18
N ARG A 179 0.08 21.86 -1.72
CA ARG A 179 -1.13 22.64 -2.08
C ARG A 179 -1.32 23.89 -1.24
N LEU A 180 -0.70 23.99 -0.05
CA LEU A 180 -0.86 25.15 0.85
C LEU A 180 -0.56 26.48 0.17
N PRO A 181 0.52 26.67 -0.63
CA PRO A 181 0.83 27.94 -1.27
C PRO A 181 -0.26 28.45 -2.22
N ASP A 182 -1.03 27.54 -2.81
CA ASP A 182 -2.08 27.85 -3.79
C ASP A 182 -3.44 28.17 -3.15
N ILE A 183 -3.56 27.98 -1.82
CA ILE A 183 -4.80 28.26 -1.11
C ILE A 183 -4.91 29.76 -0.83
N PRO A 184 -5.92 30.45 -1.40
CA PRO A 184 -6.07 31.87 -1.21
C PRO A 184 -6.48 32.17 0.24
N VAL A 185 -5.82 33.14 0.85
CA VAL A 185 -6.17 33.65 2.17
C VAL A 185 -6.58 35.12 2.07
N PRO A 186 -7.52 35.60 2.89
CA PRO A 186 -8.06 36.94 2.75
C PRO A 186 -7.11 38.05 3.27
N LEU A 187 -5.98 37.67 3.87
CA LEU A 187 -4.96 38.59 4.41
C LEU A 187 -3.60 38.25 3.82
N ASN A 188 -2.92 39.25 3.29
CA ASN A 188 -1.54 39.11 2.83
C ASN A 188 -0.52 39.35 3.96
N GLY A 189 0.76 39.13 3.70
CA GLY A 189 1.83 39.26 4.71
C GLY A 189 1.90 40.66 5.34
N LYS A 190 1.62 41.72 4.59
CA LYS A 190 1.59 43.09 5.10
C LYS A 190 0.40 43.36 6.02
N ASP A 191 -0.78 42.82 5.63
CA ASP A 191 -1.97 42.90 6.48
C ASP A 191 -1.75 42.18 7.81
N ILE A 192 -1.11 41.01 7.79
CA ILE A 192 -0.80 40.21 8.99
C ILE A 192 0.24 40.94 9.87
N SER A 193 1.30 41.49 9.25
CA SER A 193 2.31 42.29 9.98
C SER A 193 1.67 43.47 10.71
N ALA A 194 0.79 44.21 10.02
CA ALA A 194 0.08 45.34 10.61
C ALA A 194 -0.93 44.93 11.69
N LEU A 195 -1.65 43.79 11.48
CA LEU A 195 -2.63 43.30 12.44
C LEU A 195 -2.04 42.81 13.75
N LEU A 196 -0.90 42.13 13.67
CA LEU A 196 -0.24 41.50 14.83
C LEU A 196 0.92 42.30 15.39
N ASP A 197 1.30 43.43 14.75
CA ASP A 197 2.45 44.27 15.09
C ASP A 197 3.76 43.43 15.15
N ILE A 198 3.99 42.60 14.15
CA ILE A 198 5.17 41.73 14.06
C ILE A 198 6.01 42.06 12.81
N PRO A 199 7.34 41.95 12.87
CA PRO A 199 8.19 42.15 11.69
C PRO A 199 7.97 41.05 10.64
N GLU A 200 8.28 41.39 9.39
CA GLU A 200 8.31 40.42 8.31
C GLU A 200 9.29 39.26 8.63
N GLY A 201 8.84 38.01 8.39
CA GLY A 201 9.66 36.85 8.65
C GLY A 201 8.88 35.55 8.85
N ARG A 202 9.51 34.59 9.51
CA ARG A 202 8.97 33.22 9.70
C ARG A 202 7.61 33.19 10.37
N THR A 203 7.33 34.15 11.27
CA THR A 203 6.06 34.24 12.01
C THR A 203 4.90 34.59 11.07
N ILE A 204 5.10 35.48 10.09
CA ILE A 204 4.09 35.79 9.06
C ILE A 204 3.81 34.55 8.21
N GLY A 205 4.85 33.81 7.81
CA GLY A 205 4.67 32.54 7.11
C GLY A 205 3.89 31.50 7.91
N ALA A 206 4.09 31.45 9.22
CA ALA A 206 3.31 30.57 10.11
C ALA A 206 1.84 31.01 10.21
N ALA A 207 1.58 32.32 10.29
CA ALA A 207 0.26 32.90 10.31
C ALA A 207 -0.53 32.63 9.00
N ILE A 208 0.15 32.76 7.85
CA ILE A 208 -0.44 32.41 6.54
C ILE A 208 -0.82 30.95 6.50
N ARG A 209 0.07 30.04 6.89
CA ARG A 209 -0.22 28.59 6.94
C ARG A 209 -1.38 28.29 7.88
N HIS A 210 -1.49 28.97 9.01
CA HIS A 210 -2.64 28.79 9.89
C HIS A 210 -3.96 29.18 9.22
N LEU A 211 -4.00 30.31 8.49
CA LEU A 211 -5.20 30.70 7.72
C LEU A 211 -5.50 29.72 6.59
N GLN A 212 -4.48 29.21 5.91
CA GLN A 212 -4.64 28.19 4.88
C GLN A 212 -5.22 26.89 5.46
N GLN A 213 -4.74 26.48 6.62
CA GLN A 213 -5.30 25.31 7.32
C GLN A 213 -6.78 25.53 7.71
N LEU A 214 -7.12 26.70 8.25
CA LEU A 214 -8.51 27.04 8.54
C LEU A 214 -9.40 27.05 7.28
N HIS A 215 -8.86 27.47 6.14
CA HIS A 215 -9.56 27.38 4.84
C HIS A 215 -9.86 25.93 4.44
N ILE A 216 -8.90 25.02 4.68
CA ILE A 216 -9.08 23.59 4.38
C ILE A 216 -10.16 22.99 5.29
N ASP A 217 -10.08 23.29 6.59
CA ASP A 217 -10.93 22.66 7.60
C ASP A 217 -12.37 23.19 7.58
N HIS A 218 -12.55 24.47 7.25
CA HIS A 218 -13.83 25.19 7.40
C HIS A 218 -14.30 25.92 6.12
N GLY A 219 -13.53 25.83 5.04
CA GLY A 219 -13.80 26.57 3.79
C GLY A 219 -13.32 28.03 3.82
N PRO A 220 -13.63 28.80 2.75
CA PRO A 220 -13.18 30.18 2.61
C PRO A 220 -13.61 31.07 3.76
N GLN A 221 -12.65 31.78 4.37
CA GLN A 221 -12.89 32.71 5.48
C GLN A 221 -13.15 34.14 4.99
N SER A 222 -14.06 34.86 5.66
CA SER A 222 -14.12 36.32 5.48
C SER A 222 -12.86 36.99 6.07
N ARG A 223 -12.56 38.21 5.65
CA ARG A 223 -11.45 38.99 6.21
C ARG A 223 -11.56 39.16 7.73
N GLU A 224 -12.75 39.47 8.23
CA GLU A 224 -13.00 39.65 9.67
C GLU A 224 -12.81 38.36 10.47
N ALA A 225 -13.28 37.23 9.92
CA ALA A 225 -13.08 35.92 10.54
C ALA A 225 -11.59 35.54 10.61
N ALA A 226 -10.84 35.80 9.53
CA ALA A 226 -9.40 35.55 9.47
C ALA A 226 -8.61 36.44 10.45
N GLU A 227 -8.97 37.71 10.59
CA GLU A 227 -8.36 38.63 11.58
C GLU A 227 -8.61 38.14 13.02
N THR A 228 -9.83 37.70 13.30
CA THR A 228 -10.18 37.15 14.62
C THR A 228 -9.40 35.87 14.91
N ALA A 229 -9.34 34.95 13.96
CA ALA A 229 -8.60 33.70 14.08
C ALA A 229 -7.10 33.96 14.32
N LEU A 230 -6.51 34.93 13.61
CA LEU A 230 -5.11 35.28 13.80
C LEU A 230 -4.80 35.87 15.17
N ARG A 231 -5.70 36.70 15.72
CA ARG A 231 -5.52 37.21 17.09
C ARG A 231 -5.54 36.10 18.13
N VAL A 232 -6.46 35.16 17.99
CA VAL A 232 -6.53 33.97 18.87
C VAL A 232 -5.27 33.11 18.73
N TRP A 233 -4.86 32.84 17.50
CA TRP A 233 -3.64 32.08 17.22
C TRP A 233 -2.40 32.76 17.81
N ALA A 234 -2.22 34.07 17.58
CA ALA A 234 -1.10 34.83 18.07
C ALA A 234 -1.03 34.84 19.61
N ALA A 235 -2.17 34.96 20.29
CA ALA A 235 -2.25 34.87 21.75
C ALA A 235 -1.79 33.49 22.24
N GLY A 236 -2.17 32.40 21.54
CA GLY A 236 -1.72 31.05 21.84
C GLY A 236 -0.23 30.82 21.60
N GLN A 237 0.41 31.59 20.69
CA GLN A 237 1.86 31.56 20.44
C GLN A 237 2.67 32.48 21.39
N GLY A 238 2.00 33.14 22.33
CA GLY A 238 2.65 34.09 23.22
C GLY A 238 3.09 35.42 22.53
N LEU A 239 2.61 35.68 21.32
CA LEU A 239 2.82 36.90 20.59
C LEU A 239 1.90 37.98 21.20
N ARG A 240 2.45 38.88 22.03
CA ARG A 240 1.68 39.98 22.62
C ARG A 240 1.45 41.04 21.56
N SER A 241 0.21 41.32 21.21
CA SER A 241 -0.16 42.56 20.53
C SER A 241 0.14 43.75 21.44
N VAL A 242 1.00 44.62 21.03
CA VAL A 242 1.41 45.85 21.81
C VAL A 242 0.25 46.88 21.87
N ALA A 243 -0.87 46.62 21.23
CA ALA A 243 -2.01 47.55 21.17
C ALA A 243 -2.78 47.76 22.50
N ALA A 244 -2.49 46.99 23.57
CA ALA A 244 -3.17 47.15 24.88
C ALA A 244 -2.48 48.06 25.87
N GLY A 245 -1.30 48.65 25.50
CA GLY A 245 -0.46 49.43 26.44
C GLY A 245 -0.50 50.94 26.29
N ARG A 246 -1.40 51.53 25.50
CA ARG A 246 -1.46 53.00 25.29
C ARG A 246 -2.68 53.73 25.87
N ALA A 247 -3.39 53.13 26.78
CA ALA A 247 -4.56 53.75 27.40
C ALA A 247 -4.44 54.07 28.91
N GLU A 248 -3.25 54.00 29.49
CA GLU A 248 -3.08 54.47 30.88
C GLU A 248 -1.85 55.42 30.93
N GLY A 249 -2.07 56.72 30.70
CA GLY A 249 -1.04 57.73 30.84
C GLY A 249 -1.46 59.08 30.26
N ALA A 250 -2.56 59.65 30.73
CA ALA A 250 -2.90 61.08 30.60
C ALA A 250 -3.69 61.52 31.80
#